data_ddf1f3437e629d392a0e2ebd53328084
#
_entry.id   ddf1f3437e629d392a0e2ebd53328084
#
_cell.length_a   1.000
_cell.length_b   1.000
_cell.length_c   1.000
_cell.angle_alpha   90.00
_cell.angle_beta   90.00
_cell.angle_gamma   90.00
#
_symmetry.space_group_name_H-M   'P 1'
#
loop_
_entity.id
_entity.type
_entity.pdbx_description
1 polymer ?
#
loop_
_entity_poly.entity_id
_entity_poly.type
_entity_poly.pdbx_seq_one_letter_code
_entity_poly.pdbx_strand_id
1 'polypeptide(L)' 'MTQFVFNPNYPDATDSQKWEQIRLWRSQELNQTDWTQLEDSPVTKSAWATYRQALRDLPDSFSSADDVVLPKKPN' A
#
# COMPACT_ATOMS: atom_id res chain seq x y z
N MET A 1 -10.00 3.19 -8.15
CA MET A 1 -9.18 2.79 -7.00
C MET A 1 -9.73 1.50 -6.40
N THR A 2 -8.85 0.65 -5.92
CA THR A 2 -9.21 -0.68 -5.41
C THR A 2 -9.20 -0.70 -3.90
N GLN A 3 -10.26 -1.20 -3.30
CA GLN A 3 -10.31 -1.37 -1.85
C GLN A 3 -9.40 -2.53 -1.44
N PHE A 4 -8.75 -2.41 -0.28
CA PHE A 4 -7.90 -3.47 0.25
C PHE A 4 -8.73 -4.72 0.59
N VAL A 5 -8.24 -5.89 0.17
CA VAL A 5 -8.92 -7.17 0.42
C VAL A 5 -8.26 -7.86 1.62
N PHE A 6 -9.02 -8.00 2.70
CA PHE A 6 -8.53 -8.67 3.91
C PHE A 6 -8.56 -10.18 3.75
N ASN A 7 -7.72 -10.86 4.54
CA ASN A 7 -7.64 -12.31 4.52
C ASN A 7 -8.99 -12.92 4.95
N PRO A 8 -9.68 -13.68 4.08
CA PRO A 8 -10.99 -14.26 4.41
C PRO A 8 -10.95 -15.32 5.50
N ASN A 9 -9.76 -15.82 5.86
CA ASN A 9 -9.62 -16.79 6.95
C ASN A 9 -9.75 -16.14 8.34
N TYR A 10 -9.81 -14.81 8.41
CA TYR A 10 -9.96 -14.07 9.67
C TYR A 10 -11.16 -13.12 9.58
N PRO A 11 -12.40 -13.66 9.49
CA PRO A 11 -13.57 -12.80 9.30
C PRO A 11 -13.88 -11.92 10.51
N ASP A 12 -13.42 -12.29 11.70
CA ASP A 12 -13.65 -11.57 12.94
C ASP A 12 -12.44 -10.72 13.36
N ALA A 13 -11.54 -10.40 12.42
CA ALA A 13 -10.35 -9.62 12.70
C ALA A 13 -10.72 -8.25 13.29
N THR A 14 -10.01 -7.86 14.36
CA THR A 14 -10.14 -6.52 14.93
C THR A 14 -9.58 -5.46 13.99
N ASP A 15 -9.92 -4.18 14.24
CA ASP A 15 -9.36 -3.09 13.45
C ASP A 15 -7.83 -3.08 13.50
N SER A 16 -7.24 -3.33 14.67
CA SER A 16 -5.77 -3.43 14.82
C SER A 16 -5.19 -4.55 13.96
N GLN A 17 -5.85 -5.70 13.91
CA GLN A 17 -5.40 -6.83 13.09
C GLN A 17 -5.51 -6.50 11.60
N LYS A 18 -6.57 -5.79 11.20
CA LYS A 18 -6.76 -5.35 9.82
C LYS A 18 -5.66 -4.36 9.41
N TRP A 19 -5.33 -3.40 10.28
CA TRP A 19 -4.22 -2.46 10.04
C TRP A 19 -2.89 -3.19 9.92
N GLU A 20 -2.68 -4.24 10.70
CA GLU A 20 -1.46 -5.05 10.61
C GLU A 20 -1.34 -5.71 9.24
N GLN A 21 -2.43 -6.26 8.71
CA GLN A 21 -2.45 -6.84 7.35
C GLN A 21 -2.09 -5.79 6.30
N ILE A 22 -2.64 -4.58 6.43
CA ILE A 22 -2.36 -3.47 5.52
C ILE A 22 -0.88 -3.07 5.59
N ARG A 23 -0.31 -2.99 6.80
CA ARG A 23 1.11 -2.64 6.98
C ARG A 23 2.03 -3.69 6.37
N LEU A 24 1.72 -4.97 6.55
CA LEU A 24 2.51 -6.06 5.96
C LEU A 24 2.47 -5.98 4.44
N TRP A 25 1.30 -5.81 3.85
CA TRP A 25 1.15 -5.65 2.42
C TRP A 25 1.92 -4.42 1.91
N ARG A 26 1.78 -3.30 2.61
CA ARG A 26 2.47 -2.05 2.27
C ARG A 26 3.98 -2.23 2.29
N SER A 27 4.52 -2.88 3.32
CA SER A 27 5.96 -3.14 3.44
C SER A 27 6.47 -3.99 2.28
N GLN A 28 5.73 -5.03 1.92
CA GLN A 28 6.09 -5.87 0.78
C GLN A 28 6.05 -5.09 -0.52
N GLU A 29 5.03 -4.27 -0.71
CA GLU A 29 4.89 -3.44 -1.91
C GLU A 29 6.02 -2.42 -2.02
N LEU A 30 6.40 -1.79 -0.92
CA LEU A 30 7.53 -0.86 -0.89
C LEU A 30 8.83 -1.57 -1.22
N ASN A 31 9.07 -2.76 -0.66
CA ASN A 31 10.26 -3.54 -0.97
C ASN A 31 10.32 -3.95 -2.44
N GLN A 32 9.19 -4.38 -3.00
CA GLN A 32 9.12 -4.83 -4.40
C GLN A 32 9.27 -3.67 -5.38
N THR A 33 9.01 -2.44 -4.95
CA THR A 33 9.09 -1.26 -5.82
C THR A 33 10.33 -0.39 -5.58
N ASP A 34 11.23 -0.78 -4.68
CA ASP A 34 12.46 -0.02 -4.40
C ASP A 34 13.30 0.19 -5.66
N TRP A 35 13.36 -0.80 -6.55
CA TRP A 35 14.14 -0.72 -7.79
C TRP A 35 13.67 0.43 -8.69
N THR A 36 12.42 0.89 -8.55
CA THR A 36 11.89 1.98 -9.37
C THR A 36 12.57 3.31 -9.08
N GLN A 37 13.27 3.42 -7.95
CA GLN A 37 13.94 4.65 -7.52
C GLN A 37 15.43 4.65 -7.84
N LEU A 38 15.94 3.59 -8.47
CA LEU A 38 17.33 3.54 -8.91
C LEU A 38 17.54 4.42 -10.13
N GLU A 39 18.74 4.99 -10.27
CA GLU A 39 19.05 5.94 -11.34
C GLU A 39 18.88 5.36 -12.75
N ASP A 40 19.22 4.08 -12.90
CA ASP A 40 19.16 3.39 -14.20
C ASP A 40 17.85 2.61 -14.40
N SER A 41 16.87 2.86 -13.56
CA SER A 41 15.55 2.22 -13.71
C SER A 41 14.86 2.70 -14.99
N PRO A 42 14.25 1.78 -15.78
CA PRO A 42 13.57 2.14 -17.02
C PRO A 42 12.20 2.79 -16.83
N VAL A 43 11.73 2.93 -15.60
CA VAL A 43 10.38 3.46 -15.31
C VAL A 43 10.43 4.93 -14.90
N THR A 44 9.26 5.59 -14.91
CA THR A 44 9.12 6.98 -14.49
C THR A 44 9.23 7.08 -12.97
N LYS A 45 10.38 7.53 -12.50
CA LYS A 45 10.65 7.60 -11.05
C LYS A 45 9.66 8.47 -10.29
N SER A 46 9.26 9.62 -10.86
CA SER A 46 8.34 10.53 -10.18
C SER A 46 6.97 9.93 -9.96
N ALA A 47 6.45 9.18 -10.94
CA ALA A 47 5.16 8.50 -10.81
C ALA A 47 5.22 7.43 -9.72
N TRP A 48 6.30 6.64 -9.70
CA TRP A 48 6.49 5.61 -8.68
C TRP A 48 6.74 6.20 -7.29
N ALA A 49 7.47 7.33 -7.22
CA ALA A 49 7.68 8.02 -5.95
C ALA A 49 6.35 8.52 -5.37
N THR A 50 5.46 9.03 -6.20
CA THR A 50 4.11 9.44 -5.78
C THR A 50 3.30 8.26 -5.25
N TYR A 51 3.34 7.14 -5.97
CA TYR A 51 2.67 5.90 -5.54
C TYR A 51 3.22 5.42 -4.20
N ARG A 52 4.54 5.37 -4.05
CA ARG A 52 5.19 4.92 -2.82
C ARG A 52 4.87 5.85 -1.64
N GLN A 53 4.80 7.17 -1.89
CA GLN A 53 4.42 8.11 -0.84
C GLN A 53 2.96 7.90 -0.41
N ALA A 54 2.07 7.65 -1.35
CA ALA A 54 0.68 7.32 -1.05
C ALA A 54 0.56 6.05 -0.19
N LEU A 55 1.42 5.05 -0.43
CA LEU A 55 1.48 3.84 0.40
C LEU A 55 1.88 4.17 1.85
N ARG A 56 2.88 5.05 2.02
CA ARG A 56 3.33 5.45 3.35
C ARG A 56 2.27 6.23 4.11
N ASP A 57 1.45 7.00 3.38
CA ASP A 57 0.43 7.86 3.97
C ASP A 57 -0.89 7.14 4.27
N LEU A 58 -1.03 5.87 3.88
CA LEU A 58 -2.27 5.12 4.08
C LEU A 58 -2.82 5.20 5.51
N PRO A 59 -2.02 4.99 6.57
CA PRO A 59 -2.55 5.06 7.93
C PRO A 59 -3.03 6.45 8.32
N ASP A 60 -2.44 7.49 7.73
CA ASP A 60 -2.81 8.88 8.02
C ASP A 60 -4.00 9.35 7.19
N SER A 61 -4.27 8.69 6.06
CA SER A 61 -5.33 9.08 5.13
C SER A 61 -6.69 8.52 5.50
N PHE A 62 -6.73 7.45 6.29
CA PHE A 62 -7.97 6.77 6.66
C PHE A 62 -8.02 6.53 8.16
N SER A 63 -9.19 6.78 8.76
CA SER A 63 -9.40 6.57 10.19
C SER A 63 -9.75 5.12 10.53
N SER A 64 -10.26 4.36 9.56
CA SER A 64 -10.62 2.96 9.74
C SER A 64 -9.97 2.10 8.66
N ALA A 65 -9.51 0.92 9.05
CA ALA A 65 -8.92 -0.03 8.11
C ALA A 65 -9.91 -0.46 7.03
N ASP A 66 -11.19 -0.52 7.35
CA ASP A 66 -12.24 -0.89 6.39
C ASP A 66 -12.43 0.14 5.27
N ASP A 67 -12.02 1.38 5.51
CA ASP A 67 -12.18 2.47 4.55
C ASP A 67 -10.98 2.62 3.60
N VAL A 68 -9.92 1.83 3.81
CA VAL A 68 -8.69 1.96 3.03
C VAL A 68 -8.94 1.64 1.56
N VAL A 69 -8.57 2.59 0.70
CA VAL A 69 -8.59 2.45 -0.75
C VAL A 69 -7.15 2.52 -1.24
N LEU A 70 -6.74 1.53 -2.04
CA LEU A 70 -5.36 1.43 -2.51
C LEU A 70 -5.08 2.49 -3.57
N PRO A 71 -3.88 3.13 -3.53
CA PRO A 71 -3.49 4.05 -4.59
C PRO A 71 -3.33 3.31 -5.91
N LYS A 72 -3.50 4.02 -7.01
CA LYS A 72 -3.35 3.44 -8.35
C LYS A 72 -1.88 3.23 -8.65
N LYS A 73 -1.51 2.00 -8.99
CA LYS A 73 -0.14 1.64 -9.33
C LYS A 73 0.22 2.22 -10.71
N PRO A 74 1.38 2.88 -10.85
CA PRO A 74 1.86 3.33 -12.17
C PRO A 74 2.14 2.15 -13.09
N ASN A 75 2.04 2.39 -14.37
CA ASN A 75 2.39 1.39 -15.38
C ASN A 75 3.89 1.29 -15.61
#